data_9b952ea6bd3dea15868e3384f3e0c6f2
#
_entry.id   9b952ea6bd3dea15868e3384f3e0c6f2
#
_cell.length_a   1.000
_cell.length_b   1.000
_cell.length_c   1.000
_cell.angle_alpha   90.00
_cell.angle_beta   90.00
_cell.angle_gamma   90.00
#
_symmetry.space_group_name_H-M   'P 1'
#
loop_
_entity.id
_entity.type
_entity.pdbx_description
1 polymer ?
#
loop_
_entity_poly.entity_id
_entity_poly.type
_entity_poly.pdbx_seq_one_letter_code
_entity_poly.pdbx_strand_id
1 'polypeptide(L)'
;QYYSERANETIADMISREENAITAEFLDGADGVLRNLTDIDSNPEFRVTIVGYTLADDSYRIIWSRGQGAGIDVDNVAAPIVDTSTLPQLADGDHVILFTTRVDYSAPLDPGFGIFSGTGLSARVFERTTVVAPRNVLLVCWDDDADNATNPLVC
;
A
#
# COMPACT_ATOMS: atom_id res chain seq x y z
N GLN A 1 -2.47 -8.84 -14.76
CA GLN A 1 -2.06 -9.43 -13.47
C GLN A 1 -0.53 -9.35 -13.28
N TYR A 2 0.28 -9.84 -14.23
CA TYR A 2 1.76 -9.83 -14.14
C TYR A 2 2.35 -8.40 -13.99
N TYR A 3 1.80 -7.40 -14.69
CA TYR A 3 2.29 -6.02 -14.61
C TYR A 3 1.99 -5.38 -13.26
N SER A 4 0.84 -5.64 -12.68
CA SER A 4 0.47 -5.11 -11.36
C SER A 4 1.32 -5.73 -10.23
N GLU A 5 1.74 -6.98 -10.37
CA GLU A 5 2.63 -7.65 -9.42
C GLU A 5 4.02 -7.00 -9.40
N ARG A 6 4.61 -6.81 -10.58
CA ARG A 6 5.93 -6.15 -10.69
C ARG A 6 5.89 -4.69 -10.23
N ALA A 7 4.80 -3.97 -10.54
CA ALA A 7 4.62 -2.61 -10.07
C ALA A 7 4.58 -2.55 -8.54
N ASN A 8 3.82 -3.43 -7.91
CA ASN A 8 3.71 -3.52 -6.46
C ASN A 8 5.08 -3.78 -5.81
N GLU A 9 5.82 -4.78 -6.30
CA GLU A 9 7.16 -5.11 -5.80
C GLU A 9 8.16 -3.96 -6.01
N THR A 10 8.09 -3.28 -7.16
CA THR A 10 8.99 -2.16 -7.48
C THR A 10 8.79 -1.00 -6.52
N ILE A 11 7.54 -0.61 -6.25
CA ILE A 11 7.24 0.52 -5.36
C ILE A 11 7.53 0.13 -3.91
N ALA A 12 7.19 -1.09 -3.49
CA ALA A 12 7.52 -1.58 -2.16
C ALA A 12 9.05 -1.56 -1.92
N ASP A 13 9.86 -1.98 -2.91
CA ASP A 13 11.33 -1.90 -2.83
C ASP A 13 11.82 -0.45 -2.79
N MET A 14 11.21 0.45 -3.54
CA MET A 14 11.53 1.89 -3.52
C MET A 14 11.30 2.47 -2.12
N ILE A 15 10.12 2.23 -1.52
CA ILE A 15 9.80 2.68 -0.17
C ILE A 15 10.76 2.08 0.86
N SER A 16 11.14 0.80 0.72
CA SER A 16 12.03 0.12 1.66
C SER A 16 13.44 0.73 1.73
N ARG A 17 13.85 1.44 0.69
CA ARG A 17 15.16 2.10 0.58
C ARG A 17 15.15 3.57 0.95
N GLU A 18 13.97 4.13 1.22
CA GLU A 18 13.85 5.53 1.57
C GLU A 18 14.53 5.81 2.92
N GLU A 19 15.37 6.84 2.95
CA GLU A 19 16.12 7.25 4.14
C GLU A 19 15.46 8.45 4.84
N ASN A 20 14.62 9.16 4.08
CA ASN A 20 13.89 10.30 4.58
C ASN A 20 12.47 9.89 4.98
N ALA A 21 11.76 10.79 5.66
CA ALA A 21 10.34 10.62 5.90
C ALA A 21 9.56 10.60 4.58
N ILE A 22 8.56 9.75 4.49
CA ILE A 22 7.63 9.72 3.37
C ILE A 22 6.72 10.93 3.46
N THR A 23 6.53 11.62 2.33
CA THR A 23 5.68 12.80 2.21
C THR A 23 4.52 12.54 1.23
N ALA A 24 3.55 13.45 1.20
CA ALA A 24 2.48 13.40 0.20
C ALA A 24 3.04 13.45 -1.24
N GLU A 25 4.06 14.28 -1.48
CA GLU A 25 4.72 14.37 -2.79
C GLU A 25 5.40 13.07 -3.20
N PHE A 26 5.99 12.35 -2.24
CA PHE A 26 6.54 11.03 -2.50
C PHE A 26 5.44 10.04 -2.93
N LEU A 27 4.29 10.05 -2.26
CA LEU A 27 3.15 9.19 -2.64
C LEU A 27 2.58 9.56 -4.01
N ASP A 28 2.51 10.86 -4.35
CA ASP A 28 2.11 11.33 -5.69
C ASP A 28 3.08 10.83 -6.78
N GLY A 29 4.37 10.85 -6.49
CA GLY A 29 5.39 10.27 -7.36
C GLY A 29 5.23 8.75 -7.52
N ALA A 30 4.97 8.05 -6.44
CA ALA A 30 4.70 6.60 -6.44
C ALA A 30 3.44 6.26 -7.24
N ASP A 31 2.37 7.07 -7.14
CA ASP A 31 1.16 6.93 -7.96
C ASP A 31 1.49 7.06 -9.46
N GLY A 32 2.29 8.06 -9.83
CA GLY A 32 2.75 8.24 -11.20
C GLY A 32 3.51 7.03 -11.74
N VAL A 33 4.38 6.43 -10.93
CA VAL A 33 5.11 5.21 -11.29
C VAL A 33 4.14 4.02 -11.42
N LEU A 34 3.22 3.85 -10.47
CA LEU A 34 2.23 2.78 -10.46
C LEU A 34 1.36 2.82 -11.73
N ARG A 35 0.86 4.01 -12.10
CA ARG A 35 0.06 4.22 -13.32
C ARG A 35 0.83 3.91 -14.59
N ASN A 36 2.12 4.23 -14.64
CA ASN A 36 2.96 3.92 -15.80
C ASN A 36 3.29 2.43 -15.92
N LEU A 37 3.32 1.70 -14.81
CA LEU A 37 3.62 0.27 -14.77
C LEU A 37 2.37 -0.61 -14.91
N THR A 38 1.20 -0.06 -14.60
CA THR A 38 -0.11 -0.70 -14.81
C THR A 38 -0.73 -0.18 -16.10
N ASP A 39 -1.72 -0.88 -16.63
CA ASP A 39 -2.40 -0.45 -17.86
C ASP A 39 -3.13 0.88 -17.62
N ILE A 40 -3.05 1.80 -18.61
CA ILE A 40 -3.51 3.19 -18.53
C ILE A 40 -5.01 3.32 -18.19
N ASP A 41 -5.80 2.31 -18.51
CA ASP A 41 -7.24 2.30 -18.25
C ASP A 41 -7.61 1.86 -16.81
N SER A 42 -6.65 1.31 -16.06
CA SER A 42 -6.83 0.99 -14.65
C SER A 42 -6.51 2.23 -13.80
N ASN A 43 -7.41 2.60 -12.91
CA ASN A 43 -7.14 3.64 -11.90
C ASN A 43 -6.60 2.94 -10.64
N PRO A 44 -5.29 2.65 -10.59
CA PRO A 44 -4.73 1.93 -9.45
C PRO A 44 -4.76 2.82 -8.21
N GLU A 45 -5.11 2.21 -7.12
CA GLU A 45 -5.09 2.81 -5.80
C GLU A 45 -4.10 2.05 -4.94
N PHE A 46 -3.51 2.71 -3.96
CA PHE A 46 -2.59 2.03 -3.05
C PHE A 46 -2.62 2.61 -1.65
N ARG A 47 -2.10 1.81 -0.73
CA ARG A 47 -1.93 2.15 0.67
C ARG A 47 -0.57 1.67 1.14
N VAL A 48 0.09 2.53 1.92
CA VAL A 48 1.32 2.22 2.66
C VAL A 48 0.96 2.19 4.13
N THR A 49 1.29 1.11 4.82
CA THR A 49 1.09 0.94 6.25
C THR A 49 2.40 0.49 6.88
N ILE A 50 2.86 1.19 7.90
CA ILE A 50 4.02 0.78 8.70
C ILE A 50 3.51 0.08 9.95
N VAL A 51 4.04 -1.11 10.17
CA VAL A 51 3.68 -1.96 11.31
C VAL A 51 4.92 -2.23 12.13
N GLY A 52 4.83 -1.99 13.43
CA GLY A 52 5.84 -2.34 14.43
C GLY A 52 5.39 -3.49 15.31
N TYR A 53 6.34 -4.22 15.87
CA TYR A 53 6.10 -5.26 16.86
C TYR A 53 6.67 -4.87 18.22
N THR A 54 5.93 -5.19 19.28
CA THR A 54 6.35 -4.98 20.68
C THR A 54 6.25 -6.29 21.44
N LEU A 55 7.38 -6.78 21.93
CA LEU A 55 7.46 -8.03 22.68
C LEU A 55 6.75 -7.94 24.05
N ALA A 56 6.75 -6.76 24.65
CA ALA A 56 6.12 -6.55 25.98
C ALA A 56 4.62 -6.88 25.98
N ASP A 57 3.94 -6.61 24.88
CA ASP A 57 2.50 -6.84 24.70
C ASP A 57 2.23 -8.02 23.76
N ASP A 58 3.28 -8.62 23.18
CA ASP A 58 3.19 -9.63 22.12
C ASP A 58 2.21 -9.20 21.01
N SER A 59 2.38 -7.98 20.53
CA SER A 59 1.40 -7.37 19.65
C SER A 59 2.04 -6.59 18.49
N TYR A 60 1.33 -6.60 17.36
CA TYR A 60 1.62 -5.76 16.20
C TYR A 60 0.79 -4.48 16.29
N ARG A 61 1.40 -3.35 15.99
CA ARG A 61 0.76 -2.04 16.02
C ARG A 61 1.02 -1.31 14.72
N ILE A 62 0.01 -0.60 14.21
CA ILE A 62 0.16 0.31 13.10
C ILE A 62 0.78 1.59 13.61
N ILE A 63 1.93 1.97 13.06
CA ILE A 63 2.61 3.22 13.36
C ILE A 63 1.94 4.35 12.57
N TRP A 64 1.80 4.16 11.27
CA TRP A 64 1.02 5.05 10.42
C TRP A 64 0.52 4.32 9.18
N SER A 65 -0.52 4.87 8.55
CA SER A 65 -1.07 4.39 7.29
C SER A 65 -1.49 5.58 6.44
N ARG A 66 -1.13 5.56 5.16
CA ARG A 66 -1.52 6.57 4.16
C ARG A 66 -1.85 5.89 2.85
N GLY A 67 -2.84 6.41 2.15
CA GLY A 67 -3.31 5.86 0.90
C GLY A 67 -3.49 6.92 -0.18
N GLN A 68 -3.48 6.48 -1.42
CA GLN A 68 -3.77 7.27 -2.60
C GLN A 68 -4.89 6.59 -3.39
N GLY A 69 -5.99 7.33 -3.61
CA GLY A 69 -7.21 6.82 -4.24
C GLY A 69 -8.41 6.81 -3.30
N ALA A 70 -9.61 6.82 -3.88
CA ALA A 70 -10.86 6.94 -3.11
C ALA A 70 -11.45 5.60 -2.65
N GLY A 71 -10.99 4.49 -3.23
CA GLY A 71 -11.52 3.15 -2.99
C GLY A 71 -10.69 2.30 -2.05
N ILE A 72 -9.55 2.83 -1.55
CA ILE A 72 -8.71 2.13 -0.59
C ILE A 72 -8.69 2.89 0.73
N ASP A 73 -9.21 2.25 1.78
CA ASP A 73 -9.22 2.84 3.11
C ASP A 73 -7.83 2.73 3.76
N VAL A 74 -7.44 3.75 4.52
CA VAL A 74 -6.25 3.70 5.36
C VAL A 74 -6.52 2.87 6.61
N ASP A 75 -5.49 2.18 7.11
CA ASP A 75 -5.61 1.38 8.33
C ASP A 75 -5.74 2.28 9.57
N ASN A 76 -6.57 1.86 10.51
CA ASN A 76 -6.77 2.59 11.74
C ASN A 76 -5.59 2.38 12.70
N VAL A 77 -4.82 3.44 12.94
CA VAL A 77 -3.66 3.43 13.85
C VAL A 77 -4.04 3.04 15.29
N ALA A 78 -5.27 3.32 15.72
CA ALA A 78 -5.74 3.01 17.08
C ALA A 78 -6.18 1.54 17.24
N ALA A 79 -6.38 0.81 16.17
CA ALA A 79 -6.83 -0.57 16.21
C ALA A 79 -5.65 -1.55 16.21
N PRO A 80 -5.67 -2.61 17.05
CA PRO A 80 -4.71 -3.69 16.93
C PRO A 80 -4.92 -4.42 15.58
N ILE A 81 -3.86 -4.92 14.99
CA ILE A 81 -3.95 -5.76 13.81
C ILE A 81 -4.52 -7.12 14.24
N VAL A 82 -5.69 -7.43 13.75
CA VAL A 82 -6.40 -8.67 14.12
C VAL A 82 -5.88 -9.86 13.32
N ASP A 83 -5.53 -9.65 12.05
CA ASP A 83 -4.97 -10.69 11.18
C ASP A 83 -3.47 -10.50 10.99
N THR A 84 -2.71 -11.23 11.77
CA THR A 84 -1.24 -11.26 11.69
C THR A 84 -0.70 -12.39 10.81
N SER A 85 -1.58 -13.17 10.18
CA SER A 85 -1.19 -14.37 9.42
C SER A 85 -0.31 -14.09 8.22
N THR A 86 -0.39 -12.86 7.67
CA THR A 86 0.43 -12.39 6.55
C THR A 86 1.71 -11.69 6.98
N LEU A 87 1.86 -11.41 8.28
CA LEU A 87 3.02 -10.72 8.82
C LEU A 87 4.14 -11.71 9.15
N PRO A 88 5.39 -11.36 8.86
CA PRO A 88 6.52 -12.15 9.32
C PRO A 88 6.65 -12.08 10.85
N GLN A 89 7.29 -13.07 11.43
CA GLN A 89 7.67 -12.98 12.83
C GLN A 89 8.76 -11.91 12.99
N LEU A 90 8.47 -10.88 13.77
CA LEU A 90 9.36 -9.76 14.03
C LEU A 90 10.03 -9.89 15.40
N ALA A 91 11.22 -9.34 15.54
CA ALA A 91 11.84 -9.12 16.83
C ALA A 91 11.30 -7.83 17.49
N ASP A 92 11.54 -7.68 18.79
CA ASP A 92 11.11 -6.49 19.55
C ASP A 92 11.70 -5.21 18.93
N GLY A 93 10.83 -4.28 18.61
CA GLY A 93 11.20 -3.02 17.96
C GLY A 93 11.42 -3.09 16.44
N ASP A 94 11.25 -4.25 15.82
CA ASP A 94 11.29 -4.36 14.35
C ASP A 94 10.05 -3.79 13.71
N HIS A 95 10.21 -3.35 12.46
CA HIS A 95 9.15 -2.75 11.65
C HIS A 95 9.09 -3.39 10.26
N VAL A 96 7.90 -3.42 9.69
CA VAL A 96 7.65 -3.81 8.31
C VAL A 96 6.76 -2.81 7.62
N ILE A 97 6.91 -2.75 6.31
CA ILE A 97 6.13 -1.94 5.39
C ILE A 97 5.15 -2.87 4.70
N LEU A 98 3.86 -2.57 4.82
CA LEU A 98 2.81 -3.20 4.03
C LEU A 98 2.45 -2.25 2.89
N PHE A 99 2.73 -2.67 1.67
CA PHE A 99 2.31 -1.94 0.48
C PHE A 99 1.16 -2.69 -0.19
N THR A 100 -0.04 -2.12 -0.11
CA THR A 100 -1.26 -2.71 -0.66
C THR A 100 -1.68 -1.92 -1.89
N THR A 101 -1.88 -2.60 -3.01
CA THR A 101 -2.46 -2.02 -4.22
C THR A 101 -3.83 -2.60 -4.48
N ARG A 102 -4.72 -1.76 -5.00
CA ARG A 102 -6.04 -2.12 -5.47
C ARG A 102 -6.21 -1.66 -6.91
N VAL A 103 -6.65 -2.56 -7.76
CA VAL A 103 -6.92 -2.27 -9.17
C VAL A 103 -8.30 -2.78 -9.51
N ASP A 104 -9.14 -1.89 -10.00
CA ASP A 104 -10.46 -2.22 -10.53
C ASP A 104 -10.31 -2.57 -12.00
N TYR A 105 -10.52 -3.84 -12.32
CA TYR A 105 -10.49 -4.32 -13.70
C TYR A 105 -11.89 -4.35 -14.26
N SER A 106 -12.15 -3.54 -15.29
CA SER A 106 -13.33 -3.63 -16.12
C SER A 106 -12.96 -4.35 -17.42
N ALA A 107 -13.64 -5.45 -17.73
CA ALA A 107 -13.39 -6.17 -18.97
C ALA A 107 -13.76 -5.27 -20.16
N PRO A 108 -12.85 -5.13 -21.18
CA PRO A 108 -13.09 -4.25 -22.33
C PRO A 108 -14.19 -4.74 -23.29
N LEU A 109 -14.75 -5.92 -23.04
CA LEU A 109 -15.81 -6.51 -23.84
C LEU A 109 -17.04 -6.77 -22.96
N ASP A 110 -17.91 -5.80 -22.93
CA ASP A 110 -19.36 -6.08 -22.75
C ASP A 110 -19.90 -6.35 -24.17
N PRO A 111 -20.04 -7.62 -24.59
CA PRO A 111 -20.66 -7.91 -25.85
C PRO A 111 -22.15 -7.60 -25.68
N GLY A 112 -22.55 -6.36 -25.94
CA GLY A 112 -23.92 -5.87 -25.88
C GLY A 112 -24.90 -6.58 -26.82
N PHE A 113 -24.72 -7.87 -27.06
CA PHE A 113 -25.65 -8.77 -27.70
C PHE A 113 -26.47 -9.45 -26.63
N GLY A 114 -27.68 -8.96 -26.43
CA GLY A 114 -28.66 -9.32 -25.44
C GLY A 114 -29.12 -10.80 -25.34
N ILE A 115 -28.34 -11.75 -25.80
CA ILE A 115 -28.55 -13.19 -25.65
C ILE A 115 -27.49 -13.85 -24.73
N PHE A 116 -26.48 -13.13 -24.29
CA PHE A 116 -25.46 -13.60 -23.35
C PHE A 116 -25.36 -12.76 -22.08
N SER A 117 -26.49 -12.19 -21.65
CA SER A 117 -26.57 -11.54 -20.34
C SER A 117 -26.42 -12.59 -19.25
N GLY A 118 -25.21 -12.80 -18.78
CA GLY A 118 -24.91 -13.73 -17.69
C GLY A 118 -23.55 -14.41 -17.74
N THR A 119 -22.82 -14.31 -18.84
CA THR A 119 -21.47 -14.86 -18.98
C THR A 119 -20.38 -13.79 -19.13
N GLY A 120 -20.74 -12.51 -18.95
CA GLY A 120 -19.80 -11.40 -18.98
C GLY A 120 -18.78 -11.55 -17.85
N LEU A 121 -17.51 -11.32 -18.19
CA LEU A 121 -16.46 -11.14 -17.20
C LEU A 121 -16.86 -9.94 -16.33
N SER A 122 -17.41 -10.20 -15.16
CA SER A 122 -17.78 -9.15 -14.22
C SER A 122 -16.55 -8.34 -13.85
N ALA A 123 -16.73 -7.03 -13.67
CA ALA A 123 -15.70 -6.19 -13.08
C ALA A 123 -15.13 -6.89 -11.83
N ARG A 124 -13.81 -6.96 -11.75
CA ARG A 124 -13.12 -7.59 -10.62
C ARG A 124 -12.18 -6.60 -9.99
N VAL A 125 -12.19 -6.58 -8.68
CA VAL A 125 -11.22 -5.86 -7.88
C VAL A 125 -10.07 -6.81 -7.56
N PHE A 126 -8.85 -6.40 -7.87
CA PHE A 126 -7.64 -7.11 -7.47
C PHE A 126 -6.96 -6.28 -6.39
N GLU A 127 -6.84 -6.88 -5.22
CA GLU A 127 -6.08 -6.31 -4.12
C GLU A 127 -4.88 -7.20 -3.83
N ARG A 128 -3.72 -6.59 -3.64
CA ARG A 128 -2.48 -7.29 -3.34
C ARG A 128 -1.68 -6.52 -2.32
N THR A 129 -1.23 -7.21 -1.30
CA THR A 129 -0.30 -6.68 -0.29
C THR A 129 1.07 -7.31 -0.46
N THR A 130 2.10 -6.48 -0.49
CA THR A 130 3.50 -6.89 -0.42
C THR A 130 4.07 -6.43 0.92
N VAL A 131 4.79 -7.33 1.59
CA VAL A 131 5.43 -7.07 2.87
C VAL A 131 6.94 -6.96 2.65
N VAL A 132 7.53 -5.83 3.04
CA VAL A 132 8.98 -5.60 2.94
C VAL A 132 9.50 -4.99 4.25
N ALA A 133 10.76 -5.30 4.59
CA ALA A 133 11.42 -4.63 5.71
C ALA A 133 12.11 -3.34 5.24
N PRO A 134 12.14 -2.27 6.03
CA PRO A 134 13.02 -1.14 5.79
C PRO A 134 14.48 -1.60 5.67
N ARG A 135 15.25 -1.03 4.73
CA ARG A 135 16.63 -1.46 4.48
C ARG A 135 17.67 -0.48 4.97
N ASN A 136 17.40 0.79 4.83
CA ASN A 136 18.36 1.85 5.14
C ASN A 136 18.11 2.52 6.49
N VAL A 137 16.90 2.40 7.01
CA VAL A 137 16.47 2.95 8.30
C VAL A 137 15.79 1.89 9.14
N LEU A 138 15.73 2.07 10.45
CA LEU A 138 15.01 1.16 11.35
C LEU A 138 13.49 1.33 11.21
N LEU A 139 13.04 2.56 10.95
CA LEU A 139 11.65 2.93 10.84
C LEU A 139 11.49 4.01 9.76
N VAL A 140 10.57 3.79 8.83
CA VAL A 140 10.17 4.79 7.84
C VAL A 140 9.08 5.66 8.45
N CYS A 141 9.36 6.94 8.62
CA CYS A 141 8.43 7.91 9.21
C CYS A 141 7.56 8.57 8.15
N TRP A 142 6.46 9.18 8.59
CA TRP A 142 5.60 10.01 7.77
C TRP A 142 5.78 11.48 8.14
N ASP A 143 5.84 12.36 7.13
CA ASP A 143 5.85 13.81 7.28
C ASP A 143 4.64 14.41 6.57
N ASP A 144 3.73 14.98 7.34
CA ASP A 144 2.50 15.61 6.81
C ASP A 144 2.79 16.96 6.12
N ASP A 145 3.96 17.54 6.40
CA ASP A 145 4.26 18.90 5.92
C ASP A 145 5.78 19.07 5.73
N ALA A 146 6.23 18.65 4.55
CA ALA A 146 7.65 18.68 4.17
C ALA A 146 8.30 20.10 4.29
N ASP A 147 7.49 21.15 4.35
CA ASP A 147 7.95 22.54 4.38
C ASP A 147 7.83 23.19 5.78
N ASN A 148 7.19 22.55 6.73
CA ASN A 148 6.83 23.20 7.98
C ASN A 148 7.37 22.46 9.22
N ALA A 149 8.43 22.98 9.80
CA ALA A 149 9.07 22.48 11.02
C ALA A 149 8.15 22.44 12.27
N THR A 150 6.85 22.65 12.13
CA THR A 150 5.87 22.70 13.21
C THR A 150 5.10 21.40 13.43
N ASN A 151 5.06 20.50 12.44
CA ASN A 151 4.42 19.18 12.60
C ASN A 151 5.49 18.13 12.93
N PRO A 152 5.34 17.39 14.04
CA PRO A 152 6.27 16.31 14.36
C PRO A 152 6.11 15.18 13.35
N LEU A 153 7.24 14.58 12.96
CA LEU A 153 7.25 13.32 12.22
C LEU A 153 6.42 12.27 12.95
N VAL A 154 5.60 11.54 12.20
CA VAL A 154 4.88 10.37 12.72
C VAL A 154 5.78 9.16 12.53
N CYS A 155 6.35 8.70 13.60
CA CYS A 155 7.23 7.55 13.68
C CYS A 155 6.71 6.54 14.70
#